data_e500b26b6c6c83d9ef456064f021c0d8
#
_entry.id   e500b26b6c6c83d9ef456064f021c0d8
#
_cell.length_a   1.000
_cell.length_b   1.000
_cell.length_c   1.000
_cell.angle_alpha   90.00
_cell.angle_beta   90.00
_cell.angle_gamma   90.00
#
_symmetry.space_group_name_H-M   'P 1'
#
loop_
_entity.id
_entity.type
_entity.pdbx_description
1 polymer ?
#
loop_
_entity_poly.entity_id
_entity_poly.type
_entity_poly.pdbx_seq_one_letter_code
_entity_poly.pdbx_strand_id
1 'polypeptide(L)'
;MSYKEEELKEFASQLAQCMENIDQFMVIYLIGNLGAGKTTFARGFLNFFGFDKVKSPTYSIVETYETENKIIHHFDCYRLTNPEELDLIGIRDYENQNCIHLIEWPEMAEGIVSSPDISIQIDGENDLRDINLNSGSFIGEKIFSCLDF
;
A
#
# COMPACT_ATOMS: atom_id res chain seq x y z
N MET A 1 16.14 -2.73 8.31
CA MET A 1 16.16 -4.15 7.91
C MET A 1 16.29 -4.26 6.40
N SER A 2 17.12 -5.17 5.95
CA SER A 2 17.40 -5.34 4.53
C SER A 2 16.76 -6.62 4.02
N TYR A 3 16.10 -6.52 2.87
CA TYR A 3 15.35 -7.63 2.26
C TYR A 3 15.75 -7.83 0.81
N LYS A 4 15.83 -9.08 0.41
CA LYS A 4 15.82 -9.45 -1.00
C LYS A 4 14.39 -9.37 -1.53
N GLU A 5 14.24 -9.42 -2.84
CA GLU A 5 12.91 -9.31 -3.47
C GLU A 5 11.90 -10.31 -2.90
N GLU A 6 12.28 -11.57 -2.78
CA GLU A 6 11.37 -12.60 -2.27
C GLU A 6 11.04 -12.38 -0.80
N GLU A 7 12.00 -11.91 -0.02
CA GLU A 7 11.79 -11.58 1.39
C GLU A 7 10.88 -10.36 1.54
N LEU A 8 11.00 -9.39 0.64
CA LEU A 8 10.13 -8.21 0.62
C LEU A 8 8.68 -8.62 0.35
N LYS A 9 8.47 -9.52 -0.61
CA LYS A 9 7.13 -10.05 -0.90
C LYS A 9 6.56 -10.80 0.30
N GLU A 10 7.38 -11.59 0.97
CA GLU A 10 6.95 -12.33 2.15
C GLU A 10 6.56 -11.39 3.28
N PHE A 11 7.35 -10.34 3.49
CA PHE A 11 7.02 -9.33 4.50
C PHE A 11 5.69 -8.65 4.17
N ALA A 12 5.48 -8.29 2.89
CA ALA A 12 4.22 -7.70 2.45
C ALA A 12 3.03 -8.62 2.71
N SER A 13 3.22 -9.92 2.48
CA SER A 13 2.21 -10.93 2.74
C SER A 13 1.88 -11.03 4.23
N GLN A 14 2.89 -10.96 5.10
CA GLN A 14 2.69 -10.96 6.56
C GLN A 14 1.91 -9.73 7.01
N LEU A 15 2.21 -8.57 6.44
CA LEU A 15 1.47 -7.34 6.72
C LEU A 15 0.00 -7.51 6.32
N ALA A 16 -0.24 -8.05 5.13
CA ALA A 16 -1.61 -8.30 4.65
C ALA A 16 -2.36 -9.24 5.60
N GLN A 17 -1.69 -10.27 6.08
CA GLN A 17 -2.28 -11.21 7.04
C GLN A 17 -2.70 -10.50 8.33
N CYS A 18 -1.89 -9.58 8.82
CA CYS A 18 -2.22 -8.80 10.02
C CYS A 18 -3.40 -7.87 9.81
N MET A 19 -3.70 -7.50 8.57
CA MET A 19 -4.77 -6.58 8.24
C MET A 19 -6.06 -7.27 7.81
N GLU A 20 -5.99 -8.56 7.49
CA GLU A 20 -7.10 -9.30 6.89
C GLU A 20 -8.39 -9.24 7.72
N ASN A 21 -8.27 -9.35 9.04
CA ASN A 21 -9.42 -9.44 9.94
C ASN A 21 -9.79 -8.11 10.61
N ILE A 22 -9.13 -7.03 10.25
CA ILE A 22 -9.45 -5.71 10.77
C ILE A 22 -10.57 -5.12 9.89
N ASP A 23 -11.72 -4.87 10.50
CA ASP A 23 -12.90 -4.42 9.79
C ASP A 23 -13.04 -2.90 9.88
N GLN A 24 -12.04 -2.20 9.36
CA GLN A 24 -11.98 -0.74 9.28
C GLN A 24 -11.26 -0.34 8.01
N PHE A 25 -11.58 0.86 7.51
CA PHE A 25 -10.84 1.45 6.42
C PHE A 25 -9.39 1.70 6.85
N MET A 26 -8.43 1.24 6.05
CA MET A 26 -7.02 1.39 6.35
C MET A 26 -6.25 1.93 5.15
N VAL A 27 -5.23 2.73 5.43
CA VAL A 27 -4.40 3.35 4.39
C VAL A 27 -2.93 3.02 4.63
N ILE A 28 -2.28 2.53 3.59
CA ILE A 28 -0.84 2.26 3.58
C ILE A 28 -0.18 3.16 2.53
N TYR A 29 0.82 3.93 2.95
CA TYR A 29 1.67 4.68 2.02
C TYR A 29 2.89 3.85 1.68
N LEU A 30 3.19 3.75 0.38
CA LEU A 30 4.41 3.14 -0.13
C LEU A 30 5.28 4.26 -0.69
N ILE A 31 6.38 4.55 0.00
CA ILE A 31 7.24 5.69 -0.29
C ILE A 31 8.61 5.19 -0.73
N GLY A 32 9.13 5.73 -1.81
CA GLY A 32 10.44 5.36 -2.34
C GLY A 32 10.61 5.79 -3.77
N ASN A 33 11.85 5.83 -4.23
CA ASN A 33 12.17 6.23 -5.59
C ASN A 33 11.70 5.19 -6.61
N LEU A 34 11.69 5.58 -7.89
CA LEU A 34 11.38 4.63 -8.97
C LEU A 34 12.34 3.45 -8.88
N GLY A 35 11.80 2.24 -9.00
CA GLY A 35 12.59 1.03 -8.92
C GLY A 35 12.97 0.59 -7.52
N ALA A 36 12.48 1.26 -6.47
CA ALA A 36 12.81 0.93 -5.09
C ALA A 36 12.17 -0.37 -4.58
N GLY A 37 11.13 -0.87 -5.26
CA GLY A 37 10.45 -2.10 -4.84
C GLY A 37 9.03 -1.91 -4.37
N LYS A 38 8.44 -0.74 -4.60
CA LYS A 38 7.03 -0.48 -4.21
C LYS A 38 6.07 -1.43 -4.91
N THR A 39 6.29 -1.67 -6.21
CA THR A 39 5.47 -2.60 -6.98
C THR A 39 5.66 -4.03 -6.49
N THR A 40 6.89 -4.41 -6.16
CA THR A 40 7.18 -5.74 -5.59
C THR A 40 6.46 -5.93 -4.27
N PHE A 41 6.47 -4.91 -3.42
CA PHE A 41 5.74 -4.94 -2.14
C PHE A 41 4.24 -5.10 -2.37
N ALA A 42 3.67 -4.27 -3.24
CA ALA A 42 2.24 -4.33 -3.56
C ALA A 42 1.85 -5.71 -4.09
N ARG A 43 2.70 -6.29 -4.94
CA ARG A 43 2.47 -7.62 -5.49
C ARG A 43 2.43 -8.69 -4.39
N GLY A 44 3.38 -8.64 -3.45
CA GLY A 44 3.39 -9.58 -2.31
C GLY A 44 2.17 -9.41 -1.41
N PHE A 45 1.75 -8.17 -1.19
CA PHE A 45 0.56 -7.86 -0.41
C PHE A 45 -0.69 -8.45 -1.08
N LEU A 46 -0.85 -8.23 -2.37
CA LEU A 46 -2.01 -8.70 -3.12
C LEU A 46 -2.00 -10.22 -3.31
N ASN A 47 -0.82 -10.82 -3.42
CA ASN A 47 -0.70 -12.28 -3.52
C ASN A 47 -1.28 -12.97 -2.29
N PHE A 48 -1.15 -12.38 -1.10
CA PHE A 48 -1.75 -12.94 0.11
C PHE A 48 -3.27 -13.11 -0.05
N PHE A 49 -3.92 -12.15 -0.70
CA PHE A 49 -5.37 -12.19 -0.92
C PHE A 49 -5.78 -13.04 -2.12
N GLY A 50 -4.83 -13.72 -2.76
CA GLY A 50 -5.11 -14.64 -3.86
C GLY A 50 -4.97 -14.06 -5.27
N PHE A 51 -4.45 -12.84 -5.41
CA PHE A 51 -4.30 -12.20 -6.71
C PHE A 51 -2.90 -12.46 -7.28
N ASP A 52 -2.80 -13.35 -8.26
CA ASP A 52 -1.55 -13.71 -8.92
C ASP A 52 -1.15 -12.69 -9.98
N LYS A 53 -2.14 -12.10 -10.63
CA LYS A 53 -1.92 -11.12 -11.70
C LYS A 53 -2.18 -9.73 -11.16
N VAL A 54 -1.11 -9.01 -10.90
CA VAL A 54 -1.19 -7.65 -10.36
C VAL A 54 -0.84 -6.68 -11.48
N LYS A 55 -1.78 -5.78 -11.79
CA LYS A 55 -1.58 -4.72 -12.78
C LYS A 55 -0.95 -3.52 -12.10
N SER A 56 0.02 -2.89 -12.78
CA SER A 56 0.55 -1.63 -12.31
C SER A 56 -0.49 -0.52 -12.54
N PRO A 57 -0.81 0.31 -11.54
CA PRO A 57 -1.76 1.41 -11.72
C PRO A 57 -1.12 2.67 -12.30
N THR A 58 0.07 2.55 -12.91
CA THR A 58 0.82 3.69 -13.43
C THR A 58 0.00 4.57 -14.38
N TYR A 59 -0.79 3.95 -15.25
CA TYR A 59 -1.61 4.69 -16.23
C TYR A 59 -3.05 4.83 -15.81
N SER A 60 -3.58 3.88 -15.07
CA SER A 60 -4.97 3.88 -14.63
C SER A 60 -5.19 4.69 -13.35
N ILE A 61 -4.12 4.98 -12.61
CA ILE A 61 -4.09 5.64 -11.30
C ILE A 61 -4.59 4.70 -10.21
N VAL A 62 -5.66 3.95 -10.42
CA VAL A 62 -6.16 3.00 -9.43
C VAL A 62 -6.53 1.67 -10.09
N GLU A 63 -6.15 0.58 -9.43
CA GLU A 63 -6.59 -0.77 -9.74
C GLU A 63 -7.25 -1.36 -8.51
N THR A 64 -8.40 -2.01 -8.67
CA THR A 64 -9.20 -2.53 -7.57
C THR A 64 -9.22 -4.04 -7.56
N TYR A 65 -9.04 -4.62 -6.36
CA TYR A 65 -8.99 -6.06 -6.13
C TYR A 65 -10.01 -6.41 -5.05
N GLU A 66 -10.95 -7.28 -5.36
CA GLU A 66 -12.00 -7.64 -4.42
C GLU A 66 -11.90 -9.10 -4.00
N THR A 67 -11.98 -9.33 -2.69
CA THR A 67 -12.21 -10.65 -2.12
C THR A 67 -13.62 -10.67 -1.51
N GLU A 68 -13.99 -11.79 -0.94
CA GLU A 68 -15.28 -11.90 -0.26
C GLU A 68 -15.41 -10.88 0.89
N ASN A 69 -14.32 -10.59 1.59
CA ASN A 69 -14.34 -9.77 2.81
C ASN A 69 -13.57 -8.46 2.72
N LYS A 70 -12.74 -8.28 1.71
CA LYS A 70 -11.85 -7.11 1.57
C LYS A 70 -11.84 -6.58 0.15
N ILE A 71 -11.70 -5.27 0.04
CA ILE A 71 -11.47 -4.60 -1.23
C ILE A 71 -10.18 -3.81 -1.08
N ILE A 72 -9.22 -4.08 -1.96
CA ILE A 72 -7.95 -3.38 -1.97
C ILE A 72 -7.89 -2.47 -3.19
N HIS A 73 -7.69 -1.18 -2.96
CA HIS A 73 -7.49 -0.20 -4.02
C HIS A 73 -6.02 0.17 -4.06
N HIS A 74 -5.36 -0.15 -5.15
CA HIS A 74 -3.95 0.17 -5.35
C HIS A 74 -3.84 1.42 -6.21
N PHE A 75 -3.35 2.50 -5.62
CA PHE A 75 -3.19 3.81 -6.27
C PHE A 75 -1.73 4.06 -6.59
N ASP A 76 -1.49 4.69 -7.75
CA ASP A 76 -0.18 5.24 -8.10
C ASP A 76 -0.36 6.70 -8.49
N CYS A 77 0.13 7.60 -7.65
CA CYS A 77 -0.05 9.03 -7.82
C CYS A 77 1.11 9.70 -8.58
N TYR A 78 2.06 8.92 -9.09
CA TYR A 78 3.26 9.47 -9.72
C TYR A 78 2.96 10.41 -10.90
N ARG A 79 1.95 10.07 -11.69
CA ARG A 79 1.60 10.82 -12.90
C ARG A 79 0.59 11.94 -12.69
N LEU A 80 0.16 12.16 -11.46
CA LEU A 80 -0.77 13.24 -11.18
C LEU A 80 -0.09 14.58 -11.44
N THR A 81 -0.72 15.44 -12.24
CA THR A 81 -0.28 16.81 -12.43
C THR A 81 -0.86 17.72 -11.36
N ASN A 82 -2.00 17.32 -10.80
CA ASN A 82 -2.70 18.06 -9.76
C ASN A 82 -3.35 17.03 -8.82
N PRO A 83 -3.15 17.17 -7.48
CA PRO A 83 -3.79 16.25 -6.51
C PRO A 83 -5.30 16.14 -6.67
N GLU A 84 -5.97 17.20 -7.13
CA GLU A 84 -7.41 17.22 -7.31
C GLU A 84 -7.91 16.20 -8.34
N GLU A 85 -7.04 15.65 -9.17
CA GLU A 85 -7.42 14.59 -10.11
C GLU A 85 -7.98 13.36 -9.37
N LEU A 86 -7.52 13.11 -8.14
CA LEU A 86 -8.08 12.03 -7.32
C LEU A 86 -9.50 12.30 -6.86
N ASP A 87 -9.82 13.57 -6.58
CA ASP A 87 -11.19 13.94 -6.26
C ASP A 87 -12.10 13.73 -7.47
N LEU A 88 -11.60 14.01 -8.68
CA LEU A 88 -12.37 13.84 -9.90
C LEU A 88 -12.71 12.36 -10.17
N ILE A 89 -11.83 11.43 -9.79
CA ILE A 89 -12.13 10.01 -9.93
C ILE A 89 -12.93 9.46 -8.74
N GLY A 90 -13.20 10.31 -7.74
CA GLY A 90 -14.08 9.94 -6.62
C GLY A 90 -13.42 9.15 -5.52
N ILE A 91 -12.17 9.49 -5.14
CA ILE A 91 -11.44 8.72 -4.14
C ILE A 91 -12.22 8.53 -2.84
N ARG A 92 -13.06 9.50 -2.45
CA ARG A 92 -13.86 9.38 -1.22
C ARG A 92 -14.86 8.23 -1.27
N ASP A 93 -15.32 7.88 -2.47
CA ASP A 93 -16.24 6.75 -2.66
C ASP A 93 -15.55 5.41 -2.47
N TYR A 94 -14.20 5.38 -2.46
CA TYR A 94 -13.42 4.17 -2.22
C TYR A 94 -13.08 3.97 -0.75
N GLU A 95 -13.50 4.89 0.14
CA GLU A 95 -13.17 4.85 1.57
C GLU A 95 -14.28 4.17 2.37
N ASN A 96 -14.37 2.86 2.28
CA ASN A 96 -15.36 2.06 2.98
C ASN A 96 -14.71 1.19 4.05
N GLN A 97 -15.51 0.71 4.99
CA GLN A 97 -15.05 -0.03 6.16
C GLN A 97 -14.21 -1.27 5.83
N ASN A 98 -14.48 -1.93 4.71
CA ASN A 98 -13.75 -3.13 4.30
C ASN A 98 -12.63 -2.85 3.31
N CYS A 99 -12.28 -1.59 3.10
CA CYS A 99 -11.30 -1.21 2.09
C CYS A 99 -9.92 -0.98 2.67
N ILE A 100 -8.91 -1.35 1.88
CA ILE A 100 -7.50 -1.02 2.15
C ILE A 100 -7.00 -0.24 0.94
N HIS A 101 -6.40 0.92 1.19
CA HIS A 101 -5.75 1.70 0.15
C HIS A 101 -4.24 1.48 0.25
N LEU A 102 -3.63 0.99 -0.84
CA LEU A 102 -2.18 0.98 -1.03
C LEU A 102 -1.87 2.17 -1.94
N ILE A 103 -1.17 3.16 -1.44
CA ILE A 103 -0.93 4.41 -2.18
C ILE A 103 0.56 4.60 -2.42
N GLU A 104 0.98 4.51 -3.69
CA GLU A 104 2.33 4.84 -4.13
C GLU A 104 2.40 6.32 -4.48
N TRP A 105 3.52 6.95 -4.15
CA TRP A 105 3.74 8.39 -4.38
C TRP A 105 2.66 9.25 -3.72
N PRO A 106 2.37 9.03 -2.42
CA PRO A 106 1.32 9.82 -1.74
C PRO A 106 1.64 11.31 -1.69
N GLU A 107 2.91 11.69 -1.74
CA GLU A 107 3.36 13.07 -1.73
C GLU A 107 2.83 13.85 -2.94
N MET A 108 2.54 13.18 -4.05
CA MET A 108 1.98 13.81 -5.24
C MET A 108 0.50 14.12 -5.09
N ALA A 109 -0.14 13.59 -4.06
CA ALA A 109 -1.57 13.77 -3.80
C ALA A 109 -1.80 14.34 -2.40
N GLU A 110 -0.85 15.07 -1.87
CA GLU A 110 -0.93 15.66 -0.54
C GLU A 110 -2.16 16.57 -0.43
N GLY A 111 -2.87 16.43 0.69
CA GLY A 111 -4.09 17.18 0.94
C GLY A 111 -5.36 16.50 0.45
N ILE A 112 -5.25 15.52 -0.44
CA ILE A 112 -6.39 14.79 -1.00
C ILE A 112 -6.48 13.38 -0.42
N VAL A 113 -5.35 12.65 -0.39
CA VAL A 113 -5.34 11.29 0.18
C VAL A 113 -5.50 11.34 1.69
N SER A 114 -6.19 10.34 2.24
CA SER A 114 -6.34 10.22 3.69
C SER A 114 -5.00 9.94 4.37
N SER A 115 -4.87 10.33 5.63
CA SER A 115 -3.66 10.08 6.41
C SER A 115 -3.38 8.60 6.52
N PRO A 116 -2.11 8.20 6.54
CA PRO A 116 -1.77 6.78 6.58
C PRO A 116 -1.91 6.20 7.96
N ASP A 117 -2.36 4.94 8.02
CA ASP A 117 -2.25 4.14 9.23
C ASP A 117 -0.85 3.56 9.35
N ILE A 118 -0.23 3.24 8.21
CA ILE A 118 1.15 2.78 8.13
C ILE A 118 1.81 3.45 6.93
N SER A 119 3.03 3.95 7.15
CA SER A 119 3.89 4.42 6.07
C SER A 119 5.08 3.47 5.95
N ILE A 120 5.37 3.05 4.74
CA ILE A 120 6.47 2.14 4.44
C ILE A 120 7.43 2.84 3.48
N GLN A 121 8.60 3.16 4.00
CA GLN A 121 9.68 3.74 3.21
C GLN A 121 10.54 2.60 2.68
N ILE A 122 10.66 2.49 1.38
CA ILE A 122 11.47 1.45 0.73
C ILE A 122 12.60 2.12 -0.02
N ASP A 123 13.83 1.83 0.40
CA ASP A 123 15.04 2.33 -0.24
C ASP A 123 15.92 1.16 -0.62
N GLY A 124 16.73 1.31 -1.64
CA GLY A 124 17.69 0.28 -1.91
C GLY A 124 18.34 0.37 -3.26
N GLU A 125 19.47 -0.30 -3.35
CA GLU A 125 20.26 -0.42 -4.55
C GLU A 125 20.54 -1.90 -4.78
N ASN A 126 20.69 -2.30 -6.03
CA ASN A 126 21.00 -3.67 -6.41
C ASN A 126 19.90 -4.64 -5.94
N ASP A 127 20.29 -5.68 -5.20
CA ASP A 127 19.39 -6.76 -4.82
C ASP A 127 18.76 -6.60 -3.44
N LEU A 128 19.19 -5.59 -2.68
CA LEU A 128 18.73 -5.40 -1.31
C LEU A 128 17.86 -4.16 -1.18
N ARG A 129 16.84 -4.26 -0.35
CA ARG A 129 15.93 -3.16 -0.05
C ARG A 129 15.89 -2.94 1.46
N ASP A 130 16.01 -1.70 1.88
CA ASP A 130 15.85 -1.29 3.28
C ASP A 130 14.43 -0.79 3.48
N ILE A 131 13.81 -1.23 4.56
CA ILE A 131 12.43 -0.87 4.88
C ILE A 131 12.39 -0.16 6.21
N ASN A 132 11.74 1.00 6.24
CA ASN A 132 11.42 1.72 7.46
C ASN A 132 9.91 1.83 7.58
N LEU A 133 9.38 1.41 8.72
CA LEU A 133 7.96 1.41 9.00
C LEU A 133 7.62 2.50 10.02
N ASN A 134 6.55 3.21 9.76
CA ASN A 134 6.00 4.19 10.72
C ASN A 134 4.53 3.96 10.89
N SER A 135 4.06 4.00 12.15
CA SER A 135 2.65 3.97 12.46
C SER A 135 2.12 5.39 12.50
N GLY A 136 0.96 5.62 11.87
CA GLY A 136 0.32 6.92 11.83
C GLY A 136 -0.99 6.96 12.61
N SER A 137 -1.40 5.86 13.24
CA SER A 137 -2.68 5.77 13.92
C SER A 137 -2.67 4.66 14.97
N PHE A 138 -3.74 4.59 15.75
CA PHE A 138 -3.96 3.50 16.71
C PHE A 138 -4.06 2.15 15.97
N ILE A 139 -4.71 2.13 14.82
CA ILE A 139 -4.81 0.92 13.98
C ILE A 139 -3.42 0.49 13.50
N GLY A 140 -2.59 1.44 13.09
CA GLY A 140 -1.21 1.17 12.71
C GLY A 140 -0.42 0.52 13.84
N GLU A 141 -0.62 0.97 15.07
CA GLU A 141 0.01 0.36 16.24
C GLU A 141 -0.45 -1.07 16.46
N LYS A 142 -1.72 -1.34 16.28
CA LYS A 142 -2.27 -2.70 16.37
C LYS A 142 -1.65 -3.62 15.32
N ILE A 143 -1.51 -3.13 14.10
CA ILE A 143 -0.91 -3.90 13.01
C ILE A 143 0.55 -4.20 13.35
N PHE A 144 1.28 -3.23 13.86
CA PHE A 144 2.66 -3.42 14.28
C PHE A 144 2.79 -4.50 15.37
N SER A 145 1.85 -4.54 16.29
CA SER A 145 1.83 -5.56 17.35
C SER A 145 1.62 -6.97 16.79
N CYS A 146 0.92 -7.07 15.67
CA CYS A 146 0.71 -8.34 14.97
C CYS A 146 1.97 -8.80 14.22
N LEU A 147 2.73 -7.84 13.66
CA LEU A 147 3.97 -8.16 12.97
C LEU A 147 5.02 -8.59 14.00
N ASP A 148 5.61 -9.75 13.77
CA ASP A 148 6.65 -10.29 14.64
C ASP A 148 8.01 -9.93 14.04
N PHE A 149 8.66 -8.94 14.63
CA PHE A 149 9.99 -8.49 14.19
C PHE A 149 11.08 -9.20 14.96
#